data_6ca5b8a6f9bcfade85c65a22da4633e1
#
_entry.id   6ca5b8a6f9bcfade85c65a22da4633e1
#
_cell.length_a   1.000
_cell.length_b   1.000
_cell.length_c   1.000
_cell.angle_alpha   90.00
_cell.angle_beta   90.00
_cell.angle_gamma   90.00
#
_symmetry.space_group_name_H-M   'P 1'
#
loop_
_entity.id
_entity.type
_entity.pdbx_description
1 polymer ?
#
loop_
_entity_poly.entity_id
_entity_poly.type
_entity_poly.pdbx_seq_one_letter_code
_entity_poly.pdbx_strand_id
1 'polypeptide(L)'
;MVITVGLAGFVYGWLGGHIASPHLPEDSLPVVTSTLVYFVVNACLVTGVIALAESAPFRVVWSGNISGVLRNYLALAPLGFLIGAAYPYIGMLGTTLFFIPLLLARYSFQEYMKMRELYADTVRGLAAALEAKDKYTRGHSDRVAVYSAAIARQLRMPEGEVEKVEYTGLLHDIGKIGVPDELLSKSGQLRTDEFQRIQQHPVTGAKILSEISFLRDVAATIRCHHERLDGRGYPNGLTEQDIPIHARILAVADAYDAMTSDRPYRRGYPPEEAVRRLLAGCGKQFDPEVVKAFVEELKNQKVIGDAG
;
A
#
# COMPACT_ATOMS: atom_id res chain seq x y z
N MET A 1 22.75 25.20 -1.77
CA MET A 1 23.43 24.74 -3.00
C MET A 1 24.83 25.33 -3.17
N VAL A 2 25.03 26.64 -3.13
CA VAL A 2 26.38 27.23 -3.31
C VAL A 2 27.40 26.73 -2.27
N ILE A 3 27.01 26.66 -0.98
CA ILE A 3 27.88 26.20 0.11
C ILE A 3 28.28 24.73 -0.08
N THR A 4 27.34 23.88 -0.43
CA THR A 4 27.57 22.44 -0.62
C THR A 4 28.51 22.16 -1.78
N VAL A 5 28.30 22.83 -2.93
CA VAL A 5 29.14 22.71 -4.11
C VAL A 5 30.54 23.28 -3.85
N GLY A 6 30.62 24.44 -3.18
CA GLY A 6 31.91 25.07 -2.84
C GLY A 6 32.79 24.21 -1.93
N LEU A 7 32.19 23.62 -0.87
CA LEU A 7 32.91 22.74 0.04
C LEU A 7 33.33 21.42 -0.64
N ALA A 8 32.48 20.82 -1.41
CA ALA A 8 32.80 19.59 -2.14
C ALA A 8 33.91 19.83 -3.18
N GLY A 9 33.84 20.94 -3.94
CA GLY A 9 34.88 21.34 -4.91
C GLY A 9 36.20 21.65 -4.23
N PHE A 10 36.19 22.31 -3.07
CA PHE A 10 37.40 22.56 -2.29
C PHE A 10 38.07 21.25 -1.85
N VAL A 11 37.29 20.31 -1.31
CA VAL A 11 37.81 18.99 -0.88
C VAL A 11 38.34 18.19 -2.08
N TYR A 12 37.67 18.24 -3.22
CA TYR A 12 38.13 17.60 -4.45
C TYR A 12 39.53 18.11 -4.88
N GLY A 13 39.69 19.43 -4.96
CA GLY A 13 40.97 20.05 -5.31
C GLY A 13 42.06 19.81 -4.26
N TRP A 14 41.71 19.85 -2.95
CA TRP A 14 42.64 19.61 -1.86
C TRP A 14 43.20 18.18 -1.86
N LEU A 15 42.43 17.20 -2.32
CA LEU A 15 42.84 15.81 -2.50
C LEU A 15 43.59 15.55 -3.82
N GLY A 16 43.91 16.61 -4.59
CA GLY A 16 44.65 16.49 -5.82
C GLY A 16 43.86 16.14 -7.05
N GLY A 17 42.50 16.29 -6.98
CA GLY A 17 41.64 16.02 -8.12
C GLY A 17 41.86 16.98 -9.31
N HIS A 18 41.89 16.43 -10.54
CA HIS A 18 42.11 17.18 -11.77
C HIS A 18 40.78 17.78 -12.29
N ILE A 19 40.59 19.10 -12.11
CA ILE A 19 39.32 19.78 -12.39
C ILE A 19 39.01 19.81 -13.89
N ALA A 20 40.02 19.94 -14.76
CA ALA A 20 39.80 20.10 -16.19
C ALA A 20 39.82 18.78 -16.98
N SER A 21 40.44 17.75 -16.44
CA SER A 21 40.57 16.44 -17.10
C SER A 21 40.65 15.35 -16.06
N PRO A 22 39.51 14.82 -15.57
CA PRO A 22 39.55 13.76 -14.55
C PRO A 22 40.21 12.50 -15.11
N HIS A 23 41.22 11.99 -14.39
CA HIS A 23 41.96 10.78 -14.73
C HIS A 23 41.55 9.63 -13.80
N LEU A 24 40.91 8.61 -14.33
CA LEU A 24 40.67 7.38 -13.59
C LEU A 24 41.88 6.43 -13.76
N PRO A 25 42.35 5.77 -12.67
CA PRO A 25 41.73 5.68 -11.31
C PRO A 25 42.19 6.76 -10.32
N GLU A 26 43.09 7.67 -10.65
CA GLU A 26 43.74 8.60 -9.74
C GLU A 26 42.75 9.53 -9.02
N ASP A 27 41.74 10.02 -9.74
CA ASP A 27 40.71 10.89 -9.19
C ASP A 27 39.59 10.16 -8.43
N SER A 28 39.67 8.84 -8.30
CA SER A 28 38.60 8.06 -7.64
C SER A 28 38.38 8.48 -6.18
N LEU A 29 39.49 8.64 -5.43
CA LEU A 29 39.41 9.06 -4.02
C LEU A 29 38.90 10.50 -3.86
N PRO A 30 39.42 11.50 -4.60
CA PRO A 30 38.84 12.85 -4.65
C PRO A 30 37.35 12.88 -4.95
N VAL A 31 36.90 12.14 -5.97
CA VAL A 31 35.47 12.07 -6.38
C VAL A 31 34.61 11.49 -5.26
N VAL A 32 34.97 10.33 -4.72
CA VAL A 32 34.17 9.67 -3.67
C VAL A 32 34.09 10.56 -2.43
N THR A 33 35.20 11.13 -2.00
CA THR A 33 35.27 11.97 -0.80
C THR A 33 34.46 13.26 -0.98
N SER A 34 34.63 13.95 -2.10
CA SER A 34 33.87 15.17 -2.39
C SER A 34 32.37 14.91 -2.51
N THR A 35 31.98 13.78 -3.09
CA THR A 35 30.57 13.36 -3.16
C THR A 35 29.98 13.09 -1.77
N LEU A 36 30.75 12.45 -0.88
CA LEU A 36 30.33 12.21 0.49
C LEU A 36 30.18 13.53 1.27
N VAL A 37 31.12 14.46 1.12
CA VAL A 37 31.08 15.80 1.74
C VAL A 37 29.85 16.56 1.23
N TYR A 38 29.59 16.54 -0.07
CA TYR A 38 28.41 17.16 -0.66
C TYR A 38 27.14 16.57 -0.04
N PHE A 39 27.04 15.24 0.02
CA PHE A 39 25.89 14.54 0.61
C PHE A 39 25.65 14.95 2.05
N VAL A 40 26.66 14.85 2.91
CA VAL A 40 26.53 15.14 4.35
C VAL A 40 26.12 16.60 4.58
N VAL A 41 26.81 17.54 3.93
CA VAL A 41 26.51 18.97 4.09
C VAL A 41 25.10 19.30 3.59
N ASN A 42 24.71 18.76 2.44
CA ASN A 42 23.38 18.99 1.89
C ASN A 42 22.30 18.36 2.77
N ALA A 43 22.47 17.13 3.24
CA ALA A 43 21.53 16.46 4.13
C ALA A 43 21.37 17.23 5.46
N CYS A 44 22.46 17.72 6.05
CA CYS A 44 22.41 18.55 7.26
C CYS A 44 21.66 19.86 7.03
N LEU A 45 21.95 20.57 5.94
CA LEU A 45 21.29 21.85 5.64
C LEU A 45 19.80 21.67 5.38
N VAL A 46 19.41 20.68 4.57
CA VAL A 46 18.00 20.40 4.27
C VAL A 46 17.26 19.97 5.52
N THR A 47 17.82 19.05 6.31
CA THR A 47 17.22 18.63 7.58
C THR A 47 17.09 19.80 8.55
N GLY A 48 18.08 20.70 8.62
CA GLY A 48 18.02 21.89 9.44
C GLY A 48 16.90 22.83 9.04
N VAL A 49 16.72 23.08 7.75
CA VAL A 49 15.61 23.89 7.22
C VAL A 49 14.25 23.28 7.55
N ILE A 50 14.08 21.98 7.35
CA ILE A 50 12.81 21.29 7.67
C ILE A 50 12.55 21.35 9.18
N ALA A 51 13.55 21.05 10.01
CA ALA A 51 13.43 21.08 11.46
C ALA A 51 13.00 22.46 11.98
N LEU A 52 13.54 23.54 11.38
CA LEU A 52 13.14 24.91 11.69
C LEU A 52 11.73 25.25 11.20
N ALA A 53 11.38 24.83 9.99
CA ALA A 53 10.06 25.10 9.39
C ALA A 53 8.93 24.36 10.14
N GLU A 54 9.16 23.12 10.56
CA GLU A 54 8.17 22.29 11.25
C GLU A 54 8.26 22.38 12.79
N SER A 55 9.18 23.19 13.32
CA SER A 55 9.46 23.28 14.77
C SER A 55 9.71 21.92 15.41
N ALA A 56 10.32 21.00 14.65
CA ALA A 56 10.59 19.62 15.06
C ALA A 56 12.08 19.44 15.47
N PRO A 57 12.39 18.52 16.42
CA PRO A 57 13.78 18.22 16.77
C PRO A 57 14.57 17.68 15.57
N PHE A 58 15.77 18.22 15.34
CA PHE A 58 16.66 17.81 14.22
C PHE A 58 16.82 16.28 14.11
N ARG A 59 16.99 15.59 15.24
CA ARG A 59 17.16 14.13 15.28
C ARG A 59 15.95 13.36 14.70
N VAL A 60 14.75 13.83 14.95
CA VAL A 60 13.52 13.19 14.46
C VAL A 60 13.41 13.33 12.94
N VAL A 61 13.63 14.56 12.43
CA VAL A 61 13.62 14.84 10.99
C VAL A 61 14.75 14.08 10.28
N TRP A 62 15.96 14.03 10.88
CA TRP A 62 17.10 13.31 10.34
C TRP A 62 16.80 11.80 10.19
N SER A 63 16.33 11.14 11.26
CA SER A 63 16.05 9.69 11.23
C SER A 63 14.96 9.32 10.25
N GLY A 64 13.95 10.18 10.06
CA GLY A 64 12.85 9.93 9.12
C GLY A 64 13.27 10.08 7.65
N ASN A 65 14.17 11.03 7.33
CA ASN A 65 14.47 11.39 5.95
C ASN A 65 15.76 10.79 5.40
N ILE A 66 16.74 10.45 6.26
CA ILE A 66 18.09 10.11 5.82
C ILE A 66 18.16 8.88 4.91
N SER A 67 17.35 7.85 5.16
CA SER A 67 17.36 6.62 4.37
C SER A 67 16.88 6.84 2.94
N GLY A 68 15.87 7.69 2.74
CA GLY A 68 15.34 8.05 1.42
C GLY A 68 16.34 8.92 0.64
N VAL A 69 16.90 9.93 1.32
CA VAL A 69 17.89 10.83 0.73
C VAL A 69 19.16 10.06 0.33
N LEU A 70 19.67 9.17 1.19
CA LEU A 70 20.85 8.35 0.91
C LEU A 70 20.66 7.46 -0.32
N ARG A 71 19.52 6.79 -0.44
CA ARG A 71 19.21 5.95 -1.61
C ARG A 71 19.24 6.74 -2.91
N ASN A 72 18.66 7.94 -2.90
CA ASN A 72 18.64 8.82 -4.08
C ASN A 72 20.07 9.26 -4.47
N TYR A 73 20.89 9.61 -3.49
CA TYR A 73 22.28 10.01 -3.76
C TYR A 73 23.12 8.85 -4.30
N LEU A 74 22.99 7.65 -3.72
CA LEU A 74 23.69 6.46 -4.20
C LEU A 74 23.28 6.09 -5.63
N ALA A 75 22.02 6.32 -6.00
CA ALA A 75 21.54 6.07 -7.36
C ALA A 75 22.02 7.13 -8.37
N LEU A 76 22.08 8.42 -7.96
CA LEU A 76 22.38 9.53 -8.86
C LEU A 76 23.87 9.86 -8.95
N ALA A 77 24.67 9.56 -7.92
CA ALA A 77 26.09 9.88 -7.92
C ALA A 77 26.89 9.22 -9.06
N PRO A 78 26.70 7.91 -9.37
CA PRO A 78 27.36 7.30 -10.52
C PRO A 78 26.97 7.95 -11.86
N LEU A 79 25.72 8.35 -11.99
CA LEU A 79 25.23 9.04 -13.19
C LEU A 79 25.88 10.42 -13.35
N GLY A 80 25.94 11.20 -12.27
CA GLY A 80 26.63 12.50 -12.26
C GLY A 80 28.12 12.37 -12.62
N PHE A 81 28.75 11.33 -12.09
CA PHE A 81 30.14 11.02 -12.43
C PHE A 81 30.33 10.67 -13.91
N LEU A 82 29.46 9.80 -14.46
CA LEU A 82 29.49 9.42 -15.88
C LEU A 82 29.31 10.64 -16.80
N ILE A 83 28.37 11.54 -16.47
CA ILE A 83 28.15 12.78 -17.21
C ILE A 83 29.39 13.67 -17.15
N GLY A 84 29.98 13.83 -15.96
CA GLY A 84 31.20 14.62 -15.78
C GLY A 84 32.38 14.06 -16.57
N ALA A 85 32.57 12.75 -16.55
CA ALA A 85 33.65 12.08 -17.30
C ALA A 85 33.45 12.15 -18.82
N ALA A 86 32.18 12.14 -19.29
CA ALA A 86 31.87 12.25 -20.70
C ALA A 86 31.94 13.69 -21.23
N TYR A 87 31.75 14.70 -20.35
CA TYR A 87 31.69 16.12 -20.74
C TYR A 87 32.87 16.59 -21.63
N PRO A 88 34.16 16.27 -21.38
CA PRO A 88 35.26 16.66 -22.24
C PRO A 88 35.17 16.15 -23.68
N TYR A 89 34.44 15.02 -23.89
CA TYR A 89 34.31 14.37 -25.20
C TYR A 89 33.06 14.79 -25.96
N ILE A 90 31.95 15.02 -25.25
CA ILE A 90 30.65 15.30 -25.85
C ILE A 90 30.26 16.78 -25.80
N GLY A 91 30.96 17.55 -24.98
CA GLY A 91 30.71 18.98 -24.80
C GLY A 91 29.34 19.29 -24.19
N MET A 92 29.00 20.58 -24.19
CA MET A 92 27.74 21.07 -23.61
C MET A 92 26.48 20.49 -24.30
N LEU A 93 26.50 20.37 -25.62
CA LEU A 93 25.36 19.84 -26.38
C LEU A 93 25.08 18.38 -26.05
N GLY A 94 26.12 17.53 -26.06
CA GLY A 94 26.00 16.12 -25.71
C GLY A 94 25.52 15.93 -24.27
N THR A 95 26.07 16.73 -23.33
CA THR A 95 25.64 16.72 -21.93
C THR A 95 24.17 17.10 -21.79
N THR A 96 23.72 18.14 -22.51
CA THR A 96 22.29 18.55 -22.50
C THR A 96 21.37 17.45 -23.02
N LEU A 97 21.80 16.71 -24.05
CA LEU A 97 21.04 15.58 -24.58
C LEU A 97 20.86 14.44 -23.57
N PHE A 98 21.79 14.27 -22.62
CA PHE A 98 21.68 13.28 -21.54
C PHE A 98 20.50 13.56 -20.59
N PHE A 99 20.10 14.82 -20.44
CA PHE A 99 18.97 15.17 -19.59
C PHE A 99 17.60 14.86 -20.19
N ILE A 100 17.51 14.74 -21.53
CA ILE A 100 16.22 14.46 -22.20
C ILE A 100 15.60 13.13 -21.71
N PRO A 101 16.33 11.98 -21.75
CA PRO A 101 15.78 10.72 -21.21
C PRO A 101 15.41 10.80 -19.73
N LEU A 102 16.19 11.52 -18.93
CA LEU A 102 15.91 11.70 -17.49
C LEU A 102 14.65 12.52 -17.25
N LEU A 103 14.46 13.60 -18.02
CA LEU A 103 13.25 14.41 -17.93
C LEU A 103 12.01 13.64 -18.41
N LEU A 104 12.15 12.85 -19.48
CA LEU A 104 11.08 11.97 -19.95
C LEU A 104 10.74 10.90 -18.92
N ALA A 105 11.75 10.24 -18.34
CA ALA A 105 11.55 9.26 -17.28
C ALA A 105 10.86 9.88 -16.05
N ARG A 106 11.31 11.08 -15.62
CA ARG A 106 10.68 11.83 -14.54
C ARG A 106 9.22 12.17 -14.86
N TYR A 107 8.96 12.67 -16.06
CA TYR A 107 7.61 13.01 -16.49
C TYR A 107 6.72 11.77 -16.50
N SER A 108 7.18 10.67 -17.13
CA SER A 108 6.43 9.41 -17.17
C SER A 108 6.16 8.87 -15.76
N PHE A 109 7.13 8.96 -14.83
CA PHE A 109 6.93 8.56 -13.45
C PHE A 109 5.91 9.43 -12.73
N GLN A 110 5.94 10.75 -12.93
CA GLN A 110 4.95 11.67 -12.36
C GLN A 110 3.54 11.38 -12.86
N GLU A 111 3.36 11.14 -14.17
CA GLU A 111 2.07 10.76 -14.74
C GLU A 111 1.59 9.40 -14.21
N TYR A 112 2.49 8.43 -14.05
CA TYR A 112 2.18 7.15 -13.44
C TYR A 112 1.70 7.31 -11.98
N MET A 113 2.38 8.14 -11.18
CA MET A 113 1.97 8.39 -9.79
C MET A 113 0.63 9.08 -9.70
N LYS A 114 0.36 10.10 -10.55
CA LYS A 114 -0.96 10.74 -10.62
C LYS A 114 -2.07 9.76 -11.01
N MET A 115 -1.78 8.87 -11.96
CA MET A 115 -2.73 7.83 -12.37
C MET A 115 -3.06 6.90 -11.20
N ARG A 116 -2.06 6.45 -10.44
CA ARG A 116 -2.27 5.62 -9.25
C ARG A 116 -3.12 6.33 -8.19
N GLU A 117 -2.84 7.61 -7.94
CA GLU A 117 -3.60 8.43 -7.01
C GLU A 117 -5.08 8.55 -7.45
N LEU A 118 -5.30 8.83 -8.74
CA LEU A 118 -6.64 8.89 -9.31
C LEU A 118 -7.40 7.56 -9.17
N TYR A 119 -6.73 6.42 -9.35
CA TYR A 119 -7.34 5.11 -9.13
C TYR A 119 -7.73 4.91 -7.68
N ALA A 120 -6.85 5.22 -6.72
CA ALA A 120 -7.14 5.13 -5.31
C ALA A 120 -8.31 6.03 -4.90
N ASP A 121 -8.36 7.28 -5.39
CA ASP A 121 -9.44 8.21 -5.12
C ASP A 121 -10.77 7.74 -5.73
N THR A 122 -10.74 7.14 -6.92
CA THR A 122 -11.93 6.55 -7.55
C THR A 122 -12.49 5.40 -6.69
N VAL A 123 -11.62 4.51 -6.22
CA VAL A 123 -12.02 3.39 -5.34
C VAL A 123 -12.62 3.91 -4.03
N ARG A 124 -11.99 4.89 -3.38
CA ARG A 124 -12.52 5.52 -2.16
C ARG A 124 -13.85 6.23 -2.40
N GLY A 125 -13.98 6.91 -3.54
CA GLY A 125 -15.25 7.55 -3.93
C GLY A 125 -16.39 6.55 -4.11
N LEU A 126 -16.13 5.40 -4.72
CA LEU A 126 -17.11 4.31 -4.85
C LEU A 126 -17.48 3.70 -3.49
N ALA A 127 -16.50 3.47 -2.62
CA ALA A 127 -16.74 2.98 -1.25
C ALA A 127 -17.57 3.98 -0.44
N ALA A 128 -17.26 5.27 -0.50
CA ALA A 128 -18.01 6.33 0.17
C ALA A 128 -19.46 6.43 -0.33
N ALA A 129 -19.69 6.26 -1.63
CA ALA A 129 -21.05 6.22 -2.20
C ALA A 129 -21.86 5.03 -1.68
N LEU A 130 -21.22 3.87 -1.48
CA LEU A 130 -21.86 2.70 -0.88
C LEU A 130 -22.21 2.94 0.59
N GLU A 131 -21.27 3.49 1.38
CA GLU A 131 -21.50 3.79 2.79
C GLU A 131 -22.61 4.83 3.01
N ALA A 132 -22.81 5.74 2.06
CA ALA A 132 -23.93 6.67 2.10
C ALA A 132 -25.29 5.95 1.97
N LYS A 133 -25.31 4.80 1.28
CA LYS A 133 -26.49 3.96 1.12
C LYS A 133 -26.71 3.04 2.34
N ASP A 134 -25.67 2.39 2.83
CA ASP A 134 -25.76 1.46 3.97
C ASP A 134 -25.13 2.11 5.23
N LYS A 135 -25.99 2.75 6.05
CA LYS A 135 -25.56 3.47 7.25
C LYS A 135 -24.84 2.60 8.29
N TYR A 136 -24.97 1.28 8.20
CA TYR A 136 -24.33 0.33 9.13
C TYR A 136 -22.89 0.00 8.76
N THR A 137 -22.45 0.38 7.55
CA THR A 137 -21.10 0.07 7.06
C THR A 137 -20.10 1.23 7.21
N ARG A 138 -20.47 2.32 7.93
CA ARG A 138 -19.57 3.46 8.08
C ARG A 138 -18.23 3.04 8.67
N GLY A 139 -17.15 3.23 7.88
CA GLY A 139 -15.78 2.86 8.22
C GLY A 139 -15.51 1.36 8.30
N HIS A 140 -16.50 0.51 8.00
CA HIS A 140 -16.33 -0.94 7.91
C HIS A 140 -15.40 -1.31 6.76
N SER A 141 -15.69 -0.80 5.56
CA SER A 141 -14.90 -1.07 4.37
C SER A 141 -13.43 -0.65 4.55
N ASP A 142 -13.18 0.49 5.19
CA ASP A 142 -11.82 0.95 5.50
C ASP A 142 -11.10 -0.01 6.46
N ARG A 143 -11.76 -0.45 7.54
CA ARG A 143 -11.17 -1.39 8.50
C ARG A 143 -10.91 -2.74 7.85
N VAL A 144 -11.85 -3.27 7.08
CA VAL A 144 -11.68 -4.54 6.34
C VAL A 144 -10.51 -4.42 5.36
N ALA A 145 -10.36 -3.32 4.65
CA ALA A 145 -9.24 -3.06 3.75
C ALA A 145 -7.90 -3.07 4.51
N VAL A 146 -7.83 -2.37 5.66
CA VAL A 146 -6.62 -2.32 6.50
C VAL A 146 -6.25 -3.72 7.02
N TYR A 147 -7.22 -4.47 7.54
CA TYR A 147 -6.96 -5.84 8.02
C TYR A 147 -6.54 -6.78 6.89
N SER A 148 -7.19 -6.69 5.74
CA SER A 148 -6.87 -7.50 4.57
C SER A 148 -5.46 -7.23 4.06
N ALA A 149 -5.06 -5.96 3.95
CA ALA A 149 -3.71 -5.56 3.57
C ALA A 149 -2.65 -6.02 4.60
N ALA A 150 -2.96 -5.95 5.90
CA ALA A 150 -2.08 -6.42 6.97
C ALA A 150 -1.86 -7.93 6.89
N ILE A 151 -2.92 -8.72 6.67
CA ILE A 151 -2.83 -10.17 6.45
C ILE A 151 -1.96 -10.48 5.22
N ALA A 152 -2.21 -9.78 4.09
CA ALA A 152 -1.47 -10.00 2.85
C ALA A 152 0.04 -9.71 3.01
N ARG A 153 0.41 -8.65 3.75
CA ARG A 153 1.82 -8.36 4.09
C ARG A 153 2.43 -9.43 4.97
N GLN A 154 1.70 -9.91 5.97
CA GLN A 154 2.17 -10.99 6.86
C GLN A 154 2.38 -12.30 6.08
N LEU A 155 1.56 -12.57 5.07
CA LEU A 155 1.74 -13.66 4.10
C LEU A 155 2.85 -13.41 3.08
N ARG A 156 3.57 -12.27 3.16
CA ARG A 156 4.66 -11.85 2.28
C ARG A 156 4.24 -11.74 0.82
N MET A 157 3.02 -11.33 0.56
CA MET A 157 2.55 -11.09 -0.80
C MET A 157 3.27 -9.88 -1.41
N PRO A 158 3.50 -9.85 -2.73
CA PRO A 158 4.04 -8.68 -3.42
C PRO A 158 3.15 -7.45 -3.20
N GLU A 159 3.72 -6.23 -3.10
CA GLU A 159 2.96 -5.01 -2.79
C GLU A 159 1.82 -4.75 -3.79
N GLY A 160 1.96 -5.12 -5.06
CA GLY A 160 0.87 -5.04 -6.05
C GLY A 160 -0.32 -5.95 -5.73
N GLU A 161 -0.09 -7.11 -5.11
CA GLU A 161 -1.16 -7.99 -4.64
C GLU A 161 -1.78 -7.48 -3.34
N VAL A 162 -0.97 -6.90 -2.45
CA VAL A 162 -1.46 -6.22 -1.23
C VAL A 162 -2.43 -5.09 -1.61
N GLU A 163 -2.09 -4.26 -2.59
CA GLU A 163 -2.94 -3.18 -3.09
C GLU A 163 -4.27 -3.71 -3.67
N LYS A 164 -4.23 -4.82 -4.41
CA LYS A 164 -5.46 -5.48 -4.92
C LYS A 164 -6.36 -5.96 -3.77
N VAL A 165 -5.77 -6.58 -2.74
CA VAL A 165 -6.50 -7.03 -1.55
C VAL A 165 -7.10 -5.85 -0.80
N GLU A 166 -6.39 -4.74 -0.68
CA GLU A 166 -6.90 -3.50 -0.07
C GLU A 166 -8.12 -2.96 -0.84
N TYR A 167 -8.03 -2.86 -2.18
CA TYR A 167 -9.18 -2.45 -3.01
C TYR A 167 -10.34 -3.43 -2.90
N THR A 168 -10.06 -4.72 -2.76
CA THR A 168 -11.10 -5.72 -2.53
C THR A 168 -11.83 -5.46 -1.20
N GLY A 169 -11.10 -5.16 -0.13
CA GLY A 169 -11.67 -4.81 1.16
C GLY A 169 -12.57 -3.57 1.11
N LEU A 170 -12.13 -2.51 0.39
CA LEU A 170 -12.90 -1.28 0.22
C LEU A 170 -14.20 -1.49 -0.56
N LEU A 171 -14.20 -2.41 -1.55
CA LEU A 171 -15.28 -2.54 -2.53
C LEU A 171 -16.09 -3.84 -2.39
N HIS A 172 -15.79 -4.71 -1.40
CA HIS A 172 -16.41 -6.05 -1.33
C HIS A 172 -17.93 -6.02 -1.34
N ASP A 173 -18.49 -5.02 -0.72
CA ASP A 173 -19.93 -4.82 -0.55
C ASP A 173 -20.57 -3.95 -1.65
N ILE A 174 -19.83 -3.49 -2.68
CA ILE A 174 -20.34 -2.56 -3.69
C ILE A 174 -21.64 -3.04 -4.37
N GLY A 175 -21.83 -4.34 -4.45
CA GLY A 175 -23.05 -4.93 -5.01
C GLY A 175 -24.31 -4.71 -4.18
N LYS A 176 -24.21 -4.27 -2.92
CA LYS A 176 -25.37 -3.87 -2.10
C LYS A 176 -26.11 -2.67 -2.70
N ILE A 177 -25.50 -1.96 -3.64
CA ILE A 177 -26.20 -0.91 -4.41
C ILE A 177 -27.43 -1.46 -5.14
N GLY A 178 -27.41 -2.73 -5.52
CA GLY A 178 -28.54 -3.43 -6.14
C GLY A 178 -29.59 -3.99 -5.16
N VAL A 179 -29.34 -3.89 -3.84
CA VAL A 179 -30.27 -4.39 -2.82
C VAL A 179 -31.23 -3.26 -2.41
N PRO A 180 -32.57 -3.52 -2.32
CA PRO A 180 -33.52 -2.53 -1.83
C PRO A 180 -33.20 -2.04 -0.41
N ASP A 181 -33.38 -0.74 -0.15
CA ASP A 181 -33.04 -0.11 1.13
C ASP A 181 -33.87 -0.68 2.30
N GLU A 182 -35.12 -1.10 2.02
CA GLU A 182 -35.98 -1.74 3.01
C GLU A 182 -35.41 -3.07 3.52
N LEU A 183 -34.67 -3.80 2.68
CA LEU A 183 -34.00 -5.04 3.09
C LEU A 183 -32.74 -4.78 3.88
N LEU A 184 -31.95 -3.77 3.51
CA LEU A 184 -30.71 -3.39 4.20
C LEU A 184 -31.00 -2.81 5.59
N SER A 185 -32.11 -2.06 5.73
CA SER A 185 -32.51 -1.41 6.99
C SER A 185 -33.42 -2.26 7.87
N LYS A 186 -33.77 -3.48 7.46
CA LYS A 186 -34.71 -4.34 8.19
C LYS A 186 -34.14 -4.76 9.54
N SER A 187 -34.85 -4.44 10.62
CA SER A 187 -34.44 -4.71 12.00
C SER A 187 -34.81 -6.10 12.53
N GLY A 188 -35.52 -6.92 11.73
CA GLY A 188 -35.96 -8.27 12.11
C GLY A 188 -35.25 -9.38 11.37
N GLN A 189 -35.66 -10.63 11.63
CA GLN A 189 -35.17 -11.77 10.85
C GLN A 189 -35.56 -11.63 9.39
N LEU A 190 -34.60 -11.86 8.50
CA LEU A 190 -34.84 -11.92 7.06
C LEU A 190 -35.59 -13.22 6.71
N ARG A 191 -36.56 -13.15 5.83
CA ARG A 191 -37.16 -14.34 5.22
C ARG A 191 -36.17 -14.97 4.25
N THR A 192 -36.39 -16.20 3.89
CA THR A 192 -35.48 -16.94 2.99
C THR A 192 -35.31 -16.23 1.63
N ASP A 193 -36.42 -15.72 1.06
CA ASP A 193 -36.38 -14.99 -0.22
C ASP A 193 -35.66 -13.64 -0.11
N GLU A 194 -35.81 -12.96 1.01
CA GLU A 194 -35.08 -11.70 1.30
C GLU A 194 -33.58 -11.94 1.46
N PHE A 195 -33.20 -12.98 2.20
CA PHE A 195 -31.80 -13.36 2.37
C PHE A 195 -31.15 -13.75 1.04
N GLN A 196 -31.83 -14.53 0.20
CA GLN A 196 -31.36 -14.87 -1.15
C GLN A 196 -31.13 -13.63 -2.01
N ARG A 197 -31.92 -12.57 -1.90
CA ARG A 197 -31.67 -11.30 -2.60
C ARG A 197 -30.40 -10.62 -2.13
N ILE A 198 -30.16 -10.59 -0.83
CA ILE A 198 -28.92 -10.03 -0.29
C ILE A 198 -27.71 -10.86 -0.73
N GLN A 199 -27.82 -12.20 -0.79
CA GLN A 199 -26.76 -13.09 -1.26
C GLN A 199 -26.35 -12.86 -2.72
N GLN A 200 -27.09 -12.06 -3.50
CA GLN A 200 -26.73 -11.70 -4.87
C GLN A 200 -25.71 -10.54 -4.92
N HIS A 201 -25.43 -9.83 -3.79
CA HIS A 201 -24.53 -8.68 -3.85
C HIS A 201 -23.12 -9.02 -4.33
N PRO A 202 -22.49 -10.20 -4.05
CA PRO A 202 -21.17 -10.52 -4.59
C PRO A 202 -21.18 -10.63 -6.11
N VAL A 203 -22.25 -11.20 -6.67
CA VAL A 203 -22.45 -11.33 -8.13
C VAL A 203 -22.65 -9.95 -8.77
N THR A 204 -23.50 -9.13 -8.15
CA THR A 204 -23.79 -7.76 -8.62
C THR A 204 -22.52 -6.90 -8.53
N GLY A 205 -21.79 -6.96 -7.42
CA GLY A 205 -20.54 -6.25 -7.21
C GLY A 205 -19.49 -6.64 -8.24
N ALA A 206 -19.28 -7.93 -8.46
CA ALA A 206 -18.37 -8.43 -9.49
C ALA A 206 -18.75 -7.92 -10.89
N LYS A 207 -20.04 -7.89 -11.22
CA LYS A 207 -20.50 -7.34 -12.51
C LYS A 207 -20.19 -5.86 -12.64
N ILE A 208 -20.46 -5.04 -11.63
CA ILE A 208 -20.19 -3.60 -11.63
C ILE A 208 -18.69 -3.36 -11.85
N LEU A 209 -17.84 -4.05 -11.08
CA LEU A 209 -16.38 -3.82 -11.10
C LEU A 209 -15.71 -4.38 -12.36
N SER A 210 -16.29 -5.39 -13.01
CA SER A 210 -15.76 -5.92 -14.27
C SER A 210 -15.81 -4.92 -15.43
N GLU A 211 -16.68 -3.92 -15.36
CA GLU A 211 -16.77 -2.82 -16.34
C GLU A 211 -15.58 -1.83 -16.20
N ILE A 212 -14.90 -1.85 -15.06
CA ILE A 212 -13.76 -0.97 -14.77
C ILE A 212 -12.47 -1.76 -15.00
N SER A 213 -11.69 -1.39 -16.02
CA SER A 213 -10.55 -2.19 -16.49
C SER A 213 -9.53 -2.56 -15.42
N PHE A 214 -9.16 -1.62 -14.55
CA PHE A 214 -8.15 -1.86 -13.49
C PHE A 214 -8.71 -2.60 -12.26
N LEU A 215 -10.03 -2.79 -12.14
CA LEU A 215 -10.68 -3.53 -11.07
C LEU A 215 -11.15 -4.94 -11.48
N ARG A 216 -10.85 -5.37 -12.69
CA ARG A 216 -11.30 -6.66 -13.22
C ARG A 216 -10.82 -7.85 -12.39
N ASP A 217 -9.57 -7.81 -11.95
CA ASP A 217 -8.99 -8.84 -11.07
C ASP A 217 -9.66 -8.84 -9.68
N VAL A 218 -10.01 -7.66 -9.17
CA VAL A 218 -10.75 -7.49 -7.90
C VAL A 218 -12.16 -8.06 -8.01
N ALA A 219 -12.82 -7.90 -9.15
CA ALA A 219 -14.18 -8.40 -9.38
C ALA A 219 -14.31 -9.91 -9.16
N ALA A 220 -13.34 -10.70 -9.62
CA ALA A 220 -13.34 -12.15 -9.42
C ALA A 220 -13.26 -12.51 -7.93
N THR A 221 -12.45 -11.80 -7.16
CA THR A 221 -12.32 -11.99 -5.72
C THR A 221 -13.60 -11.62 -4.98
N ILE A 222 -14.20 -10.48 -5.32
CA ILE A 222 -15.45 -10.02 -4.70
C ILE A 222 -16.58 -11.01 -4.92
N ARG A 223 -16.65 -11.66 -6.08
CA ARG A 223 -17.64 -12.71 -6.33
C ARG A 223 -17.57 -13.85 -5.32
N CYS A 224 -16.37 -14.14 -4.77
CA CYS A 224 -16.09 -15.31 -3.94
C CYS A 224 -15.90 -15.00 -2.45
N HIS A 225 -16.10 -13.76 -1.98
CA HIS A 225 -15.74 -13.38 -0.60
C HIS A 225 -16.63 -13.99 0.48
N HIS A 226 -17.79 -14.50 0.13
CA HIS A 226 -18.66 -15.25 1.03
C HIS A 226 -18.64 -16.77 0.78
N GLU A 227 -17.72 -17.24 -0.06
CA GLU A 227 -17.47 -18.67 -0.17
C GLU A 227 -16.77 -19.20 1.08
N ARG A 228 -16.93 -20.48 1.34
CA ARG A 228 -16.40 -21.16 2.54
C ARG A 228 -15.63 -22.40 2.10
N LEU A 229 -14.58 -22.75 2.79
CA LEU A 229 -13.76 -23.94 2.46
C LEU A 229 -14.58 -25.23 2.46
N ASP A 230 -15.65 -25.29 3.28
CA ASP A 230 -16.55 -26.44 3.41
C ASP A 230 -17.64 -26.51 2.33
N GLY A 231 -17.62 -25.62 1.32
CA GLY A 231 -18.59 -25.59 0.21
C GLY A 231 -19.99 -25.10 0.63
N ARG A 232 -20.15 -24.58 1.85
CA ARG A 232 -21.44 -24.06 2.36
C ARG A 232 -21.58 -22.55 2.19
N GLY A 233 -20.68 -21.96 1.42
CA GLY A 233 -20.71 -20.54 1.08
C GLY A 233 -21.64 -20.21 -0.08
N TYR A 234 -21.61 -18.99 -0.53
CA TYR A 234 -22.36 -18.50 -1.68
C TYR A 234 -21.50 -17.53 -2.50
N PRO A 235 -21.81 -17.29 -3.78
CA PRO A 235 -23.00 -17.74 -4.53
C PRO A 235 -22.86 -19.13 -5.17
N ASN A 236 -21.66 -19.69 -5.29
CA ASN A 236 -21.41 -20.89 -6.10
C ASN A 236 -21.19 -22.16 -5.25
N GLY A 237 -20.95 -22.05 -3.94
CA GLY A 237 -20.59 -23.18 -3.07
C GLY A 237 -19.22 -23.75 -3.40
N LEU A 238 -18.23 -22.88 -3.68
CA LEU A 238 -16.86 -23.26 -3.99
C LEU A 238 -16.18 -23.92 -2.78
N THR A 239 -15.25 -24.82 -3.07
CA THR A 239 -14.40 -25.46 -2.05
C THR A 239 -13.00 -24.83 -2.04
N GLU A 240 -12.18 -25.20 -1.05
CA GLU A 240 -10.87 -24.61 -0.79
C GLU A 240 -10.02 -24.36 -2.04
N GLN A 241 -9.96 -25.33 -2.97
CA GLN A 241 -9.09 -25.24 -4.15
C GLN A 241 -9.55 -24.18 -5.16
N ASP A 242 -10.85 -23.86 -5.16
CA ASP A 242 -11.47 -22.96 -6.13
C ASP A 242 -11.59 -21.53 -5.62
N ILE A 243 -11.40 -21.30 -4.30
CA ILE A 243 -11.52 -19.99 -3.69
C ILE A 243 -10.17 -19.24 -3.78
N PRO A 244 -10.10 -18.09 -4.49
CA PRO A 244 -8.88 -17.30 -4.57
C PRO A 244 -8.35 -16.91 -3.19
N ILE A 245 -7.03 -16.86 -3.02
CA ILE A 245 -6.41 -16.48 -1.73
C ILE A 245 -6.88 -15.10 -1.24
N HIS A 246 -7.06 -14.14 -2.14
CA HIS A 246 -7.57 -12.81 -1.80
C HIS A 246 -8.98 -12.87 -1.18
N ALA A 247 -9.84 -13.75 -1.67
CA ALA A 247 -11.19 -13.95 -1.10
C ALA A 247 -11.12 -14.61 0.29
N ARG A 248 -10.18 -15.54 0.50
CA ARG A 248 -9.94 -16.15 1.82
C ARG A 248 -9.43 -15.11 2.83
N ILE A 249 -8.53 -14.21 2.41
CA ILE A 249 -8.05 -13.09 3.23
C ILE A 249 -9.22 -12.17 3.61
N LEU A 250 -10.01 -11.78 2.63
CA LEU A 250 -11.15 -10.90 2.84
C LEU A 250 -12.18 -11.52 3.79
N ALA A 251 -12.49 -12.81 3.65
CA ALA A 251 -13.44 -13.51 4.52
C ALA A 251 -13.02 -13.47 6.00
N VAL A 252 -11.73 -13.57 6.31
CA VAL A 252 -11.18 -13.47 7.66
C VAL A 252 -11.28 -12.04 8.18
N ALA A 253 -10.87 -11.05 7.38
CA ALA A 253 -10.90 -9.63 7.74
C ALA A 253 -12.33 -9.12 7.99
N ASP A 254 -13.27 -9.44 7.09
CA ASP A 254 -14.68 -9.08 7.21
C ASP A 254 -15.31 -9.73 8.44
N ALA A 255 -15.10 -11.02 8.66
CA ALA A 255 -15.61 -11.71 9.84
C ALA A 255 -15.08 -11.12 11.14
N TYR A 256 -13.80 -10.75 11.19
CA TYR A 256 -13.20 -10.11 12.36
C TYR A 256 -13.81 -8.74 12.63
N ASP A 257 -13.91 -7.88 11.62
CA ASP A 257 -14.55 -6.57 11.77
C ASP A 257 -16.02 -6.70 12.17
N ALA A 258 -16.75 -7.61 11.52
CA ALA A 258 -18.13 -7.90 11.88
C ALA A 258 -18.31 -8.38 13.33
N MET A 259 -17.32 -9.07 13.90
CA MET A 259 -17.34 -9.52 15.30
C MET A 259 -16.95 -8.43 16.29
N THR A 260 -15.97 -7.60 15.97
CA THR A 260 -15.40 -6.60 16.89
C THR A 260 -16.10 -5.25 16.85
N SER A 261 -16.84 -4.94 15.79
CA SER A 261 -17.59 -3.69 15.66
C SER A 261 -18.95 -3.76 16.37
N ASP A 262 -19.35 -2.62 16.96
CA ASP A 262 -20.67 -2.45 17.54
C ASP A 262 -21.73 -2.46 16.42
N ARG A 263 -22.79 -3.20 16.65
CA ARG A 263 -23.99 -3.24 15.79
C ARG A 263 -25.22 -2.79 16.58
N PRO A 264 -26.27 -2.30 15.94
CA PRO A 264 -27.46 -1.77 16.64
C PRO A 264 -28.06 -2.72 17.68
N TYR A 265 -27.83 -4.01 17.51
CA TYR A 265 -28.41 -5.05 18.37
C TYR A 265 -27.38 -5.77 19.27
N ARG A 266 -26.09 -5.45 19.12
CA ARG A 266 -25.01 -6.18 19.81
C ARG A 266 -23.75 -5.32 19.90
N ARG A 267 -23.15 -5.27 21.09
CA ARG A 267 -21.78 -4.77 21.25
C ARG A 267 -20.77 -5.70 20.56
N GLY A 268 -19.72 -5.12 20.03
CA GLY A 268 -18.58 -5.88 19.50
C GLY A 268 -18.00 -6.82 20.54
N TYR A 269 -17.48 -7.96 20.12
CA TYR A 269 -16.71 -8.83 20.98
C TYR A 269 -15.33 -8.25 21.25
N PRO A 270 -14.72 -8.55 22.40
CA PRO A 270 -13.29 -8.30 22.60
C PRO A 270 -12.45 -8.99 21.51
N PRO A 271 -11.29 -8.42 21.13
CA PRO A 271 -10.42 -8.99 20.11
C PRO A 271 -10.08 -10.47 20.33
N GLU A 272 -9.81 -10.86 21.56
CA GLU A 272 -9.46 -12.24 21.92
C GLU A 272 -10.62 -13.21 21.67
N GLU A 273 -11.85 -12.77 21.92
CA GLU A 273 -13.03 -13.59 21.64
C GLU A 273 -13.25 -13.74 20.13
N ALA A 274 -13.04 -12.66 19.35
CA ALA A 274 -13.13 -12.70 17.91
C ALA A 274 -12.08 -13.66 17.32
N VAL A 275 -10.84 -13.61 17.80
CA VAL A 275 -9.77 -14.53 17.40
C VAL A 275 -10.12 -15.98 17.73
N ARG A 276 -10.66 -16.26 18.93
CA ARG A 276 -11.09 -17.62 19.31
C ARG A 276 -12.15 -18.16 18.33
N ARG A 277 -13.08 -17.32 17.88
CA ARG A 277 -14.12 -17.69 16.90
C ARG A 277 -13.54 -17.93 15.51
N LEU A 278 -12.57 -17.11 15.07
CA LEU A 278 -11.85 -17.35 13.81
C LEU A 278 -11.13 -18.71 13.85
N LEU A 279 -10.40 -18.99 14.93
CA LEU A 279 -9.70 -20.28 15.11
C LEU A 279 -10.66 -21.47 15.10
N ALA A 280 -11.83 -21.36 15.75
CA ALA A 280 -12.85 -22.40 15.74
C ALA A 280 -13.45 -22.65 14.35
N GLY A 281 -13.38 -21.66 13.45
CA GLY A 281 -13.83 -21.76 12.04
C GLY A 281 -12.76 -22.27 11.07
N CYS A 282 -11.50 -22.44 11.49
CA CYS A 282 -10.41 -22.92 10.64
C CYS A 282 -10.70 -24.26 9.99
N GLY A 283 -10.33 -24.40 8.72
CA GLY A 283 -10.53 -25.63 7.92
C GLY A 283 -11.99 -25.88 7.50
N LYS A 284 -12.93 -25.02 7.91
CA LYS A 284 -14.35 -25.08 7.47
C LYS A 284 -14.77 -23.77 6.82
N GLN A 285 -14.77 -22.69 7.57
CA GLN A 285 -15.14 -21.38 7.08
C GLN A 285 -13.91 -20.60 6.62
N PHE A 286 -12.83 -20.66 7.38
CA PHE A 286 -11.65 -19.84 7.20
C PHE A 286 -10.42 -20.67 6.88
N ASP A 287 -9.53 -20.10 6.08
CA ASP A 287 -8.23 -20.67 5.77
C ASP A 287 -7.32 -20.58 7.01
N PRO A 288 -6.78 -21.74 7.50
CA PRO A 288 -5.94 -21.77 8.70
C PRO A 288 -4.67 -20.93 8.58
N GLU A 289 -4.04 -20.86 7.39
CA GLU A 289 -2.83 -20.06 7.17
C GLU A 289 -3.14 -18.57 7.22
N VAL A 290 -4.26 -18.15 6.65
CA VAL A 290 -4.74 -16.76 6.68
C VAL A 290 -5.07 -16.34 8.12
N VAL A 291 -5.79 -17.18 8.86
CA VAL A 291 -6.12 -16.89 10.26
C VAL A 291 -4.85 -16.81 11.11
N LYS A 292 -3.90 -17.71 10.93
CA LYS A 292 -2.60 -17.69 11.61
C LYS A 292 -1.85 -16.39 11.34
N ALA A 293 -1.74 -15.98 10.08
CA ALA A 293 -1.09 -14.75 9.69
C ALA A 293 -1.75 -13.52 10.34
N PHE A 294 -3.08 -13.50 10.40
CA PHE A 294 -3.81 -12.40 11.04
C PHE A 294 -3.60 -12.36 12.56
N VAL A 295 -3.63 -13.51 13.23
CA VAL A 295 -3.36 -13.58 14.69
C VAL A 295 -1.95 -13.09 15.01
N GLU A 296 -0.94 -13.47 14.23
CA GLU A 296 0.43 -12.97 14.38
C GLU A 296 0.49 -11.44 14.22
N GLU A 297 -0.22 -10.89 13.24
CA GLU A 297 -0.28 -9.45 13.03
C GLU A 297 -0.95 -8.70 14.19
N LEU A 298 -2.07 -9.23 14.72
CA LEU A 298 -2.74 -8.64 15.88
C LEU A 298 -1.85 -8.65 17.14
N LYS A 299 -1.01 -9.68 17.31
CA LYS A 299 0.00 -9.74 18.38
C LYS A 299 1.10 -8.68 18.18
N ASN A 300 1.63 -8.57 16.97
CA ASN A 300 2.64 -7.56 16.62
C ASN A 300 2.15 -6.15 16.92
N GLN A 301 0.89 -5.87 16.64
CA GLN A 301 0.23 -4.60 16.94
C GLN A 301 -0.20 -4.44 18.41
N LYS A 302 0.02 -5.45 19.25
CA LYS A 302 -0.40 -5.47 20.66
C LYS A 302 -1.91 -5.29 20.88
N VAL A 303 -2.70 -5.69 19.90
CA VAL A 303 -4.18 -5.69 19.98
C VAL A 303 -4.65 -6.85 20.86
N ILE A 304 -3.94 -7.97 20.81
CA ILE A 304 -4.16 -9.15 21.67
C ILE A 304 -2.85 -9.50 22.38
N GLY A 305 -2.98 -10.07 23.58
CA GLY A 305 -1.84 -10.57 24.34
C GLY A 305 -1.26 -11.85 23.71
N ASP A 306 -0.01 -12.17 24.09
CA ASP A 306 0.57 -13.49 23.82
C ASP A 306 -0.19 -14.51 24.67
N ALA A 307 -1.28 -15.03 24.14
CA ALA A 307 -1.94 -16.19 24.76
C ALA A 307 -1.03 -17.39 24.54
N GLY A 308 -0.52 -17.95 25.67
CA GLY A 308 0.27 -19.16 25.73
C GLY A 308 -0.48 -20.38 25.16
#